data_b31b46a273bbe44a18465049a429d63b
#
_entry.id   b31b46a273bbe44a18465049a429d63b
#
_cell.length_a   1.000
_cell.length_b   1.000
_cell.length_c   1.000
_cell.angle_alpha   90.00
_cell.angle_beta   90.00
_cell.angle_gamma   90.00
#
_symmetry.space_group_name_H-M   'P 1'
#
loop_
_entity.id
_entity.type
_entity.pdbx_description
1 polymer ?
#
loop_
_entity_poly.entity_id
_entity_poly.type
_entity_poly.pdbx_seq_one_letter_code
_entity_poly.pdbx_strand_id
1 'polypeptide(L)'
;MKTFNLLLISCFLLSSVTFGQSNDEQEIRRLEKYWTELIDKGDTTSLLKIWSKDYVVNNPNGEIVTPEKIVSLMKSGHKFPKVERIIEKITFNQNIAIVMGKELQQPANLTNNQEEWIPRRFTNVWIRSEKGWHLTARQSSELIRK
;
A
#
# COMPACT_ATOMS: atom_id res chain seq x y z
N MET A 1 56.15 -20.35 -4.50
CA MET A 1 55.14 -20.40 -3.45
C MET A 1 54.70 -18.99 -3.10
N LYS A 2 53.70 -18.42 -3.80
CA LYS A 2 53.00 -17.16 -3.45
C LYS A 2 51.90 -16.89 -4.48
N THR A 3 50.80 -17.66 -4.46
CA THR A 3 49.59 -17.33 -5.20
C THR A 3 48.41 -18.15 -4.63
N PHE A 4 47.98 -17.85 -3.38
CA PHE A 4 46.79 -18.53 -2.83
C PHE A 4 46.08 -17.68 -1.77
N ASN A 5 45.87 -16.39 -2.01
CA ASN A 5 45.14 -15.56 -1.02
C ASN A 5 44.27 -14.48 -1.63
N LEU A 6 43.74 -14.63 -2.83
CA LEU A 6 42.90 -13.59 -3.45
C LEU A 6 41.47 -14.04 -3.81
N LEU A 7 41.01 -15.21 -3.36
CA LEU A 7 39.70 -15.75 -3.75
C LEU A 7 38.66 -15.82 -2.62
N LEU A 8 38.98 -15.33 -1.42
CA LEU A 8 38.07 -15.45 -0.25
C LEU A 8 37.30 -14.15 0.12
N ILE A 9 37.55 -13.04 -0.56
CA ILE A 9 36.93 -11.75 -0.23
C ILE A 9 35.68 -11.46 -1.06
N SER A 10 35.42 -12.18 -2.14
CA SER A 10 34.29 -11.89 -3.05
C SER A 10 32.93 -12.45 -2.62
N CYS A 11 32.87 -13.36 -1.63
CA CYS A 11 31.59 -13.99 -1.24
C CYS A 11 30.81 -13.26 -0.15
N PHE A 12 31.39 -12.24 0.50
CA PHE A 12 30.73 -11.58 1.67
C PHE A 12 29.84 -10.39 1.30
N LEU A 13 29.88 -9.90 0.07
CA LEU A 13 29.12 -8.72 -0.35
C LEU A 13 27.72 -9.00 -0.92
N LEU A 14 27.35 -10.27 -1.16
CA LEU A 14 26.07 -10.63 -1.74
C LEU A 14 24.97 -10.90 -0.68
N SER A 15 25.32 -11.04 0.60
CA SER A 15 24.37 -11.40 1.64
C SER A 15 23.57 -10.22 2.21
N SER A 16 24.04 -8.99 2.04
CA SER A 16 23.42 -7.81 2.66
C SER A 16 22.15 -7.32 1.93
N VAL A 17 21.98 -7.63 0.66
CA VAL A 17 20.82 -7.17 -0.14
C VAL A 17 19.55 -7.96 0.23
N THR A 18 19.68 -9.22 0.55
CA THR A 18 18.54 -10.11 0.87
C THR A 18 17.89 -9.80 2.22
N PHE A 19 18.68 -9.43 3.22
CA PHE A 19 18.17 -9.07 4.54
C PHE A 19 17.42 -7.72 4.56
N GLY A 20 17.92 -6.73 3.82
CA GLY A 20 17.27 -5.42 3.70
C GLY A 20 15.90 -5.52 3.02
N GLN A 21 15.80 -6.30 1.95
CA GLN A 21 14.55 -6.48 1.21
C GLN A 21 13.48 -7.25 2.01
N SER A 22 13.88 -8.22 2.84
CA SER A 22 12.97 -8.93 3.74
C SER A 22 12.36 -7.99 4.80
N ASN A 23 13.17 -7.11 5.39
CA ASN A 23 12.70 -6.13 6.37
C ASN A 23 11.78 -5.08 5.73
N ASP A 24 12.09 -4.62 4.53
CA ASP A 24 11.27 -3.66 3.79
C ASP A 24 9.91 -4.27 3.41
N GLU A 25 9.87 -5.53 3.01
CA GLU A 25 8.61 -6.21 2.70
C GLU A 25 7.71 -6.33 3.94
N GLN A 26 8.27 -6.70 5.08
CA GLN A 26 7.52 -6.78 6.34
C GLN A 26 6.98 -5.41 6.75
N GLU A 27 7.79 -4.36 6.60
CA GLU A 27 7.36 -2.99 6.92
C GLU A 27 6.25 -2.51 5.97
N ILE A 28 6.35 -2.75 4.67
CA ILE A 28 5.29 -2.41 3.71
C ILE A 28 3.99 -3.16 4.04
N ARG A 29 4.04 -4.46 4.37
CA ARG A 29 2.85 -5.22 4.78
C ARG A 29 2.22 -4.65 6.05
N ARG A 30 3.04 -4.26 7.02
CA ARG A 30 2.58 -3.59 8.26
C ARG A 30 1.90 -2.25 7.96
N LEU A 31 2.49 -1.42 7.09
CA LEU A 31 1.96 -0.11 6.70
C LEU A 31 0.66 -0.23 5.90
N GLU A 32 0.54 -1.22 5.01
CA GLU A 32 -0.70 -1.50 4.27
C GLU A 32 -1.87 -1.81 5.23
N LYS A 33 -1.61 -2.63 6.25
CA LYS A 33 -2.61 -2.93 7.29
C LYS A 33 -2.93 -1.69 8.11
N TYR A 34 -1.91 -0.99 8.60
CA TYR A 34 -2.06 0.21 9.43
C TYR A 34 -2.85 1.31 8.71
N TRP A 35 -2.56 1.54 7.44
CA TRP A 35 -3.31 2.50 6.63
C TRP A 35 -4.81 2.17 6.56
N THR A 36 -5.17 0.90 6.34
CA THR A 36 -6.57 0.47 6.32
C THR A 36 -7.25 0.75 7.66
N GLU A 37 -6.58 0.44 8.77
CA GLU A 37 -7.09 0.71 10.11
C GLU A 37 -7.31 2.22 10.37
N LEU A 38 -6.44 3.08 9.84
CA LEU A 38 -6.56 4.52 9.98
C LEU A 38 -7.78 5.08 9.20
N ILE A 39 -8.03 4.55 8.01
CA ILE A 39 -9.23 4.87 7.21
C ILE A 39 -10.49 4.47 8.00
N ASP A 40 -10.54 3.27 8.54
CA ASP A 40 -11.69 2.77 9.32
C ASP A 40 -11.95 3.61 10.59
N LYS A 41 -10.89 4.06 11.24
CA LYS A 41 -10.96 4.91 12.44
C LYS A 41 -11.24 6.39 12.13
N GLY A 42 -11.07 6.83 10.90
CA GLY A 42 -11.15 8.24 10.51
C GLY A 42 -9.98 9.08 11.05
N ASP A 43 -8.82 8.46 11.34
CA ASP A 43 -7.65 9.16 11.88
C ASP A 43 -6.89 9.92 10.79
N THR A 44 -7.41 11.09 10.45
CA THR A 44 -6.82 11.96 9.42
C THR A 44 -5.42 12.44 9.78
N THR A 45 -5.11 12.61 11.07
CA THR A 45 -3.80 13.08 11.53
C THR A 45 -2.70 12.06 11.24
N SER A 46 -2.97 10.78 11.52
CA SER A 46 -2.02 9.70 11.24
C SER A 46 -1.95 9.38 9.74
N LEU A 47 -3.07 9.49 9.01
CA LEU A 47 -3.09 9.35 7.56
C LEU A 47 -2.15 10.33 6.85
N LEU A 48 -2.19 11.61 7.24
CA LEU A 48 -1.32 12.64 6.68
C LEU A 48 0.17 12.40 6.96
N LYS A 49 0.52 11.59 7.97
CA LYS A 49 1.91 11.22 8.26
C LYS A 49 2.41 10.08 7.38
N ILE A 50 1.54 9.15 6.98
CA ILE A 50 1.92 8.01 6.14
C ILE A 50 1.74 8.28 4.65
N TRP A 51 0.99 9.31 4.27
CA TRP A 51 0.92 9.76 2.88
C TRP A 51 2.10 10.67 2.54
N SER A 52 2.62 10.56 1.32
CA SER A 52 3.54 11.56 0.80
C SER A 52 2.79 12.87 0.54
N LYS A 53 3.53 13.97 0.41
CA LYS A 53 2.94 15.27 0.07
C LYS A 53 2.21 15.27 -1.28
N ASP A 54 2.62 14.39 -2.20
CA ASP A 54 2.09 14.28 -3.56
C ASP A 54 1.16 13.06 -3.69
N TYR A 55 0.62 12.54 -2.58
CA TYR A 55 -0.28 11.38 -2.60
C TYR A 55 -1.51 11.64 -3.47
N VAL A 56 -1.84 10.67 -4.31
CA VAL A 56 -2.97 10.73 -5.22
C VAL A 56 -3.65 9.38 -5.37
N VAL A 57 -4.96 9.40 -5.52
CA VAL A 57 -5.77 8.19 -5.74
C VAL A 57 -6.50 8.30 -7.06
N ASN A 58 -6.36 7.27 -7.91
CA ASN A 58 -7.30 7.01 -8.99
C ASN A 58 -8.33 6.00 -8.45
N ASN A 59 -9.54 6.48 -8.16
CA ASN A 59 -10.58 5.69 -7.51
C ASN A 59 -11.36 4.82 -8.53
N PRO A 60 -12.16 3.84 -8.08
CA PRO A 60 -12.93 2.98 -8.97
C PRO A 60 -13.98 3.69 -9.82
N ASN A 61 -14.36 4.92 -9.46
CA ASN A 61 -15.32 5.73 -10.23
C ASN A 61 -14.64 6.50 -11.37
N GLY A 62 -13.30 6.33 -11.56
CA GLY A 62 -12.53 7.06 -12.57
C GLY A 62 -12.15 8.48 -12.19
N GLU A 63 -12.18 8.81 -10.88
CA GLU A 63 -11.85 10.14 -10.39
C GLU A 63 -10.46 10.18 -9.77
N ILE A 64 -9.77 11.30 -9.97
CA ILE A 64 -8.53 11.61 -9.24
C ILE A 64 -8.88 12.30 -7.93
N VAL A 65 -8.46 11.71 -6.82
CA VAL A 65 -8.77 12.18 -5.46
C VAL A 65 -7.48 12.52 -4.72
N THR A 66 -7.45 13.69 -4.08
CA THR A 66 -6.29 14.17 -3.31
C THR A 66 -6.47 13.94 -1.80
N PRO A 67 -5.39 14.02 -1.00
CA PRO A 67 -5.47 13.93 0.47
C PRO A 67 -6.47 14.91 1.07
N GLU A 68 -6.49 16.15 0.58
CA GLU A 68 -7.37 17.20 1.09
C GLU A 68 -8.85 16.83 0.90
N LYS A 69 -9.19 16.24 -0.24
CA LYS A 69 -10.54 15.76 -0.52
C LYS A 69 -10.93 14.63 0.41
N ILE A 70 -10.03 13.66 0.63
CA ILE A 70 -10.27 12.52 1.54
C ILE A 70 -10.47 13.03 2.98
N VAL A 71 -9.57 13.89 3.46
CA VAL A 71 -9.67 14.50 4.80
C VAL A 71 -10.95 15.31 4.96
N SER A 72 -11.34 16.10 3.95
CA SER A 72 -12.59 16.86 3.95
C SER A 72 -13.82 15.96 4.08
N LEU A 73 -13.86 14.86 3.32
CA LEU A 73 -14.93 13.87 3.41
C LEU A 73 -15.00 13.23 4.82
N MET A 74 -13.86 12.82 5.38
CA MET A 74 -13.82 12.26 6.73
C MET A 74 -14.30 13.25 7.79
N LYS A 75 -13.85 14.50 7.71
CA LYS A 75 -14.29 15.56 8.65
C LYS A 75 -15.77 15.89 8.54
N SER A 76 -16.39 15.72 7.38
CA SER A 76 -17.84 15.87 7.20
C SER A 76 -18.65 14.65 7.66
N GLY A 77 -18.00 13.65 8.26
CA GLY A 77 -18.66 12.44 8.76
C GLY A 77 -18.84 11.32 7.73
N HIS A 78 -18.28 11.48 6.52
CA HIS A 78 -18.31 10.40 5.53
C HIS A 78 -17.50 9.20 6.04
N LYS A 79 -18.14 8.04 6.05
CA LYS A 79 -17.48 6.76 6.38
C LYS A 79 -17.16 6.02 5.09
N PHE A 80 -15.89 5.68 4.91
CA PHE A 80 -15.49 4.82 3.81
C PHE A 80 -15.95 3.38 4.08
N PRO A 81 -16.36 2.65 3.04
CA PRO A 81 -16.72 1.24 3.18
C PRO A 81 -15.54 0.43 3.69
N LYS A 82 -15.81 -0.59 4.50
CA LYS A 82 -14.78 -1.55 4.93
C LYS A 82 -14.19 -2.27 3.73
N VAL A 83 -12.89 -2.51 3.80
CA VAL A 83 -12.14 -3.20 2.75
C VAL A 83 -11.28 -4.28 3.38
N GLU A 84 -11.45 -5.50 2.91
CA GLU A 84 -10.53 -6.60 3.17
C GLU A 84 -9.52 -6.70 2.02
N ARG A 85 -8.22 -6.72 2.34
CA ARG A 85 -7.16 -6.67 1.35
C ARG A 85 -6.26 -7.88 1.40
N ILE A 86 -5.98 -8.44 0.22
CA ILE A 86 -5.05 -9.55 0.01
C ILE A 86 -3.92 -9.04 -0.87
N ILE A 87 -2.73 -8.94 -0.29
CA ILE A 87 -1.51 -8.58 -1.03
C ILE A 87 -1.01 -9.83 -1.75
N GLU A 88 -0.98 -9.79 -3.06
CA GLU A 88 -0.52 -10.89 -3.91
C GLU A 88 0.94 -10.72 -4.36
N LYS A 89 1.38 -9.47 -4.54
CA LYS A 89 2.73 -9.17 -4.99
C LYS A 89 3.24 -7.85 -4.40
N ILE A 90 4.49 -7.87 -3.95
CA ILE A 90 5.28 -6.68 -3.65
C ILE A 90 6.54 -6.74 -4.50
N THR A 91 6.87 -5.65 -5.16
CA THR A 91 8.12 -5.48 -5.90
C THR A 91 8.83 -4.23 -5.45
N PHE A 92 10.15 -4.30 -5.40
CA PHE A 92 10.99 -3.17 -5.01
C PHE A 92 11.85 -2.73 -6.19
N ASN A 93 11.96 -1.42 -6.36
CA ASN A 93 12.92 -0.81 -7.29
C ASN A 93 13.51 0.41 -6.60
N GLN A 94 14.75 0.30 -6.13
CA GLN A 94 15.44 1.32 -5.33
C GLN A 94 14.59 1.76 -4.12
N ASN A 95 14.12 3.00 -4.13
CA ASN A 95 13.30 3.60 -3.07
C ASN A 95 11.79 3.50 -3.32
N ILE A 96 11.36 2.64 -4.25
CA ILE A 96 9.95 2.45 -4.58
C ILE A 96 9.54 1.01 -4.25
N ALA A 97 8.38 0.86 -3.59
CA ALA A 97 7.70 -0.41 -3.45
C ALA A 97 6.33 -0.33 -4.16
N ILE A 98 6.06 -1.32 -5.01
CA ILE A 98 4.78 -1.46 -5.70
C ILE A 98 4.06 -2.65 -5.10
N VAL A 99 2.90 -2.41 -4.52
CA VAL A 99 2.04 -3.42 -3.88
C VAL A 99 0.82 -3.64 -4.73
N MET A 100 0.59 -4.89 -5.12
CA MET A 100 -0.55 -5.27 -5.94
C MET A 100 -1.32 -6.42 -5.29
N GLY A 101 -2.64 -6.41 -5.49
CA GLY A 101 -3.47 -7.48 -4.95
C GLY A 101 -4.94 -7.32 -5.26
N LYS A 102 -5.72 -8.04 -4.48
CA LYS A 102 -7.18 -8.01 -4.47
C LYS A 102 -7.69 -7.31 -3.24
N GLU A 103 -8.83 -6.68 -3.36
CA GLU A 103 -9.59 -6.22 -2.22
C GLU A 103 -11.07 -6.55 -2.41
N LEU A 104 -11.72 -6.82 -1.30
CA LEU A 104 -13.16 -6.98 -1.21
C LEU A 104 -13.69 -5.77 -0.45
N GLN A 105 -14.58 -5.03 -1.07
CA GLN A 105 -15.21 -3.87 -0.44
C GLN A 105 -16.63 -4.21 -0.03
N GLN A 106 -16.98 -3.84 1.21
CA GLN A 106 -18.35 -3.94 1.70
C GLN A 106 -19.24 -2.99 0.90
N PRO A 107 -20.44 -3.42 0.44
CA PRO A 107 -21.40 -2.51 -0.20
C PRO A 107 -21.79 -1.34 0.70
N ALA A 108 -21.95 -0.14 0.14
CA ALA A 108 -22.33 1.05 0.90
C ALA A 108 -23.78 0.97 1.43
N ASN A 109 -24.66 0.25 0.75
CA ASN A 109 -26.07 0.08 1.10
C ASN A 109 -26.35 -1.41 1.34
N LEU A 110 -26.42 -1.81 2.61
CA LEU A 110 -26.88 -3.13 3.01
C LEU A 110 -28.42 -3.17 2.98
N THR A 111 -29.01 -3.28 1.78
CA THR A 111 -30.43 -3.57 1.65
C THR A 111 -30.60 -5.04 1.37
N ASN A 112 -31.32 -5.72 2.30
CA ASN A 112 -31.84 -7.09 2.13
C ASN A 112 -30.79 -8.21 1.96
N ASN A 113 -30.16 -8.67 3.05
CA ASN A 113 -29.49 -9.98 3.20
C ASN A 113 -28.53 -10.45 2.09
N GLN A 114 -28.11 -9.58 1.19
CA GLN A 114 -27.08 -9.86 0.19
C GLN A 114 -25.82 -9.04 0.51
N GLU A 115 -24.99 -9.57 1.39
CA GLU A 115 -23.63 -9.07 1.66
C GLU A 115 -22.67 -9.52 0.53
N GLU A 116 -23.01 -9.22 -0.72
CA GLU A 116 -22.08 -9.52 -1.79
C GLU A 116 -20.99 -8.47 -1.84
N TRP A 117 -19.82 -8.82 -1.32
CA TRP A 117 -18.65 -7.97 -1.35
C TRP A 117 -18.21 -7.68 -2.79
N ILE A 118 -17.87 -6.42 -3.05
CA ILE A 118 -17.45 -5.96 -4.37
C ILE A 118 -15.97 -6.29 -4.57
N PRO A 119 -15.64 -7.21 -5.50
CA PRO A 119 -14.25 -7.55 -5.76
C PRO A 119 -13.56 -6.46 -6.58
N ARG A 120 -12.34 -6.09 -6.17
CA ARG A 120 -11.52 -5.07 -6.80
C ARG A 120 -10.08 -5.54 -6.97
N ARG A 121 -9.38 -4.91 -7.90
CA ARG A 121 -7.92 -4.94 -7.99
C ARG A 121 -7.38 -3.63 -7.45
N PHE A 122 -6.19 -3.69 -6.83
CA PHE A 122 -5.51 -2.47 -6.43
C PHE A 122 -4.03 -2.52 -6.75
N THR A 123 -3.47 -1.33 -6.89
CA THR A 123 -2.03 -1.06 -6.93
C THR A 123 -1.75 0.13 -6.04
N ASN A 124 -0.86 -0.05 -5.07
CA ASN A 124 -0.33 1.01 -4.22
C ASN A 124 1.15 1.21 -4.52
N VAL A 125 1.59 2.44 -4.57
CA VAL A 125 2.99 2.82 -4.76
C VAL A 125 3.47 3.54 -3.51
N TRP A 126 4.50 2.96 -2.88
CA TRP A 126 5.16 3.50 -1.72
C TRP A 126 6.51 4.05 -2.13
N ILE A 127 6.90 5.19 -1.57
CA ILE A 127 8.22 5.81 -1.76
C ILE A 127 8.95 5.90 -0.43
N ARG A 128 10.23 5.54 -0.43
CA ARG A 128 11.11 5.64 0.74
C ARG A 128 11.75 6.99 0.82
N SER A 129 11.69 7.62 1.98
CA SER A 129 12.42 8.83 2.36
C SER A 129 13.29 8.55 3.58
N GLU A 130 14.01 9.55 4.05
CA GLU A 130 14.74 9.49 5.33
C GLU A 130 13.81 9.22 6.54
N LYS A 131 12.53 9.56 6.42
CA LYS A 131 11.50 9.36 7.47
C LYS A 131 10.77 8.01 7.36
N GLY A 132 11.16 7.14 6.43
CA GLY A 132 10.53 5.86 6.18
C GLY A 132 9.70 5.82 4.90
N TRP A 133 8.83 4.81 4.80
CA TRP A 133 7.97 4.60 3.64
C TRP A 133 6.70 5.45 3.71
N HIS A 134 6.34 6.09 2.59
CA HIS A 134 5.13 6.90 2.43
C HIS A 134 4.34 6.44 1.21
N LEU A 135 3.02 6.31 1.36
CA LEU A 135 2.14 6.01 0.24
C LEU A 135 2.03 7.24 -0.66
N THR A 136 2.39 7.09 -1.96
CA THR A 136 2.43 8.20 -2.90
C THR A 136 1.39 8.10 -4.02
N ALA A 137 0.96 6.89 -4.37
CA ALA A 137 -0.12 6.72 -5.33
C ALA A 137 -0.91 5.45 -5.05
N ARG A 138 -2.18 5.50 -5.39
CA ARG A 138 -3.08 4.35 -5.35
C ARG A 138 -3.97 4.33 -6.57
N GLN A 139 -4.17 3.13 -7.09
CA GLN A 139 -5.27 2.85 -8.00
C GLN A 139 -6.09 1.68 -7.48
N SER A 140 -7.41 1.75 -7.61
CA SER A 140 -8.25 0.56 -7.51
C SER A 140 -9.34 0.57 -8.59
N SER A 141 -9.75 -0.63 -9.01
CA SER A 141 -10.77 -0.82 -10.04
C SER A 141 -11.65 -2.01 -9.69
N GLU A 142 -12.94 -1.90 -9.96
CA GLU A 142 -13.87 -3.01 -9.81
C GLU A 142 -13.63 -4.07 -10.86
N LEU A 143 -13.79 -5.33 -10.48
CA LEU A 143 -13.80 -6.44 -11.43
C LEU A 143 -15.22 -6.61 -11.96
N ILE A 144 -15.42 -6.24 -13.23
CA ILE A 144 -16.69 -6.46 -13.91
C ILE A 144 -16.81 -7.98 -14.14
N ARG A 145 -17.78 -8.62 -13.51
CA ARG A 145 -18.16 -10.00 -13.86
C ARG A 145 -18.85 -9.95 -15.24
N LYS A 146 -18.24 -10.62 -16.22
CA LYS A 146 -18.90 -10.87 -17.51
C LYS A 146 -19.88 -12.01 -17.37
#